data_821ad3f3c3de33a19212ab518973e413
#
_entry.id   821ad3f3c3de33a19212ab518973e413
#
_cell.length_a   1.000
_cell.length_b   1.000
_cell.length_c   1.000
_cell.angle_alpha   90.00
_cell.angle_beta   90.00
_cell.angle_gamma   90.00
#
_symmetry.space_group_name_H-M   'P 1'
#
loop_
_entity.id
_entity.type
_entity.pdbx_description
1 polymer ?
#
loop_
_entity_poly.entity_id
_entity_poly.type
_entity_poly.pdbx_seq_one_letter_code
_entity_poly.pdbx_strand_id
1 'polypeptide(L)'
;MQKIWLSSYEEGVQPEIDVTRYRSVVDVVNYGVQQFARQEAFYNMGKSLSYQEVGQLSDQVASYLQNVLKLPRGERVAIMMPNILQYPIAVFGILKAGLVVVNTNPLYTPRELEHQLNDSGASTIIVLENFANTLELVLPRTQVKNVIIAKMGDMFGTIKGGIMNFVLRHIKKMVPGYHIANAIPFKQVLAQGAKQPFTPVDLTREDLAFLQYTGGTTGVAKGAMLTHGNICANMLQGGEWIKHKLTPGQETVIAALPM
;
A
#
# COMPACT_ATOMS: atom_id res chain seq x y z
N MET A 1 33.70 -17.87 -9.56
CA MET A 1 32.96 -18.96 -8.85
C MET A 1 31.98 -19.55 -9.86
N GLN A 2 31.96 -20.87 -10.05
CA GLN A 2 31.05 -21.51 -10.99
C GLN A 2 29.62 -21.44 -10.44
N LYS A 3 28.66 -20.93 -11.25
CA LYS A 3 27.25 -20.75 -10.86
C LYS A 3 26.51 -22.10 -10.94
N ILE A 4 26.84 -23.05 -10.04
CA ILE A 4 26.34 -24.46 -10.08
C ILE A 4 24.81 -24.56 -10.01
N TRP A 5 24.12 -23.58 -9.41
CA TRP A 5 22.65 -23.56 -9.30
C TRP A 5 21.94 -23.39 -10.64
N LEU A 6 22.62 -22.87 -11.68
CA LEU A 6 22.01 -22.71 -13.01
C LEU A 6 21.60 -24.03 -13.65
N SER A 7 22.22 -25.15 -13.26
CA SER A 7 21.83 -26.48 -13.72
C SER A 7 20.45 -26.93 -13.24
N SER A 8 19.92 -26.26 -12.20
CA SER A 8 18.60 -26.52 -11.61
C SER A 8 17.51 -25.55 -12.09
N TYR A 9 17.84 -24.61 -12.99
CA TYR A 9 16.87 -23.71 -13.56
C TYR A 9 15.98 -24.45 -14.58
N GLU A 10 14.68 -24.13 -14.57
CA GLU A 10 13.76 -24.62 -15.60
C GLU A 10 14.17 -24.10 -16.99
N GLU A 11 13.86 -24.86 -18.03
CA GLU A 11 14.13 -24.45 -19.41
C GLU A 11 13.46 -23.11 -19.72
N GLY A 12 14.20 -22.20 -20.32
CA GLY A 12 13.71 -20.85 -20.69
C GLY A 12 13.83 -19.79 -19.58
N VAL A 13 14.15 -20.17 -18.34
CA VAL A 13 14.45 -19.21 -17.27
C VAL A 13 15.83 -18.60 -17.50
N GLN A 14 15.87 -17.27 -17.63
CA GLN A 14 17.14 -16.57 -17.85
C GLN A 14 17.99 -16.57 -16.57
N PRO A 15 19.33 -16.76 -16.67
CA PRO A 15 20.24 -16.77 -15.52
C PRO A 15 20.39 -15.39 -14.85
N GLU A 16 20.06 -14.33 -15.58
CA GLU A 16 20.15 -12.94 -15.12
C GLU A 16 18.94 -12.15 -15.63
N ILE A 17 18.50 -11.18 -14.83
CA ILE A 17 17.42 -10.26 -15.18
C ILE A 17 17.98 -8.91 -15.62
N ASP A 18 17.26 -8.20 -16.49
CA ASP A 18 17.54 -6.79 -16.76
C ASP A 18 16.93 -5.93 -15.64
N VAL A 19 17.75 -5.61 -14.65
CA VAL A 19 17.36 -4.77 -13.53
C VAL A 19 17.04 -3.32 -13.93
N THR A 20 17.42 -2.89 -15.14
CA THR A 20 17.23 -1.49 -15.60
C THR A 20 15.87 -1.25 -16.25
N ARG A 21 15.09 -2.32 -16.49
CA ARG A 21 13.80 -2.28 -17.17
C ARG A 21 12.78 -1.31 -16.53
N TYR A 22 12.80 -1.19 -15.21
CA TYR A 22 11.96 -0.25 -14.47
C TYR A 22 12.82 0.56 -13.50
N ARG A 23 12.64 1.88 -13.49
CA ARG A 23 13.33 2.80 -12.57
C ARG A 23 12.69 2.79 -11.18
N SER A 24 11.37 2.53 -11.14
CA SER A 24 10.59 2.58 -9.90
C SER A 24 9.42 1.61 -9.93
N VAL A 25 8.86 1.32 -8.76
CA VAL A 25 7.59 0.58 -8.63
C VAL A 25 6.45 1.35 -9.32
N VAL A 26 6.53 2.69 -9.34
CA VAL A 26 5.54 3.52 -10.03
C VAL A 26 5.52 3.26 -11.53
N ASP A 27 6.69 3.01 -12.16
CA ASP A 27 6.75 2.65 -13.58
C ASP A 27 6.03 1.32 -13.86
N VAL A 28 6.18 0.34 -12.95
CA VAL A 28 5.49 -0.94 -13.07
C VAL A 28 3.96 -0.75 -12.97
N VAL A 29 3.51 0.05 -12.01
CA VAL A 29 2.08 0.37 -11.83
C VAL A 29 1.55 1.07 -13.09
N ASN A 30 2.26 2.07 -13.59
CA ASN A 30 1.86 2.83 -14.78
C ASN A 30 1.82 1.93 -16.03
N TYR A 31 2.79 1.02 -16.18
CA TYR A 31 2.77 0.01 -17.23
C TYR A 31 1.50 -0.84 -17.15
N GLY A 32 1.15 -1.35 -15.96
CA GLY A 32 -0.09 -2.13 -15.75
C GLY A 32 -1.35 -1.33 -16.11
N VAL A 33 -1.42 -0.07 -15.67
CA VAL A 33 -2.56 0.83 -15.98
C VAL A 33 -2.68 1.07 -17.49
N GLN A 34 -1.57 1.25 -18.21
CA GLN A 34 -1.57 1.49 -19.64
C GLN A 34 -1.95 0.24 -20.44
N GLN A 35 -1.38 -0.92 -20.10
CA GLN A 35 -1.56 -2.16 -20.85
C GLN A 35 -2.92 -2.82 -20.59
N PHE A 36 -3.42 -2.74 -19.36
CA PHE A 36 -4.58 -3.50 -18.90
C PHE A 36 -5.72 -2.59 -18.38
N ALA A 37 -5.81 -1.36 -18.85
CA ALA A 37 -6.69 -0.31 -18.33
C ALA A 37 -8.10 -0.76 -17.95
N ARG A 38 -8.76 -1.53 -18.84
CA ARG A 38 -10.16 -1.98 -18.66
C ARG A 38 -10.30 -3.31 -17.94
N GLN A 39 -9.20 -4.02 -17.70
CA GLN A 39 -9.23 -5.30 -17.00
C GLN A 39 -9.38 -5.10 -15.50
N GLU A 40 -9.90 -6.12 -14.83
CA GLU A 40 -9.97 -6.18 -13.39
C GLU A 40 -8.56 -6.30 -12.80
N ALA A 41 -8.21 -5.37 -11.90
CA ALA A 41 -6.94 -5.37 -11.20
C ALA A 41 -7.07 -5.97 -9.80
N PHE A 42 -8.12 -5.60 -9.08
CA PHE A 42 -8.38 -6.08 -7.72
C PHE A 42 -9.86 -6.38 -7.53
N TYR A 43 -10.11 -7.49 -6.85
CA TYR A 43 -11.45 -7.91 -6.46
C TYR A 43 -11.50 -8.18 -4.96
N ASN A 44 -12.51 -7.63 -4.28
CA ASN A 44 -12.75 -7.91 -2.86
C ASN A 44 -14.25 -7.79 -2.55
N MET A 45 -14.81 -8.78 -1.86
CA MET A 45 -16.18 -8.78 -1.33
C MET A 45 -17.28 -8.38 -2.35
N GLY A 46 -17.17 -8.84 -3.60
CA GLY A 46 -18.15 -8.55 -4.65
C GLY A 46 -17.99 -7.19 -5.34
N LYS A 47 -16.86 -6.52 -5.17
CA LYS A 47 -16.49 -5.30 -5.87
C LYS A 47 -15.13 -5.46 -6.54
N SER A 48 -15.09 -5.12 -7.84
CA SER A 48 -13.85 -5.02 -8.62
C SER A 48 -13.42 -3.57 -8.76
N LEU A 49 -12.11 -3.40 -8.95
CA LEU A 49 -11.49 -2.19 -9.47
C LEU A 49 -10.68 -2.57 -10.71
N SER A 50 -10.87 -1.84 -11.81
CA SER A 50 -10.03 -1.96 -12.99
C SER A 50 -8.65 -1.33 -12.75
N TYR A 51 -7.66 -1.67 -13.59
CA TYR A 51 -6.34 -1.01 -13.54
C TYR A 51 -6.46 0.50 -13.69
N GLN A 52 -7.34 0.98 -14.58
CA GLN A 52 -7.61 2.40 -14.76
C GLN A 52 -8.16 3.06 -13.50
N GLU A 53 -9.15 2.42 -12.83
CA GLU A 53 -9.70 2.95 -11.57
C GLU A 53 -8.64 3.00 -10.47
N VAL A 54 -7.81 1.97 -10.33
CA VAL A 54 -6.69 1.96 -9.39
C VAL A 54 -5.71 3.08 -9.70
N GLY A 55 -5.37 3.28 -10.97
CA GLY A 55 -4.53 4.38 -11.43
C GLY A 55 -5.08 5.73 -10.99
N GLN A 56 -6.35 6.02 -11.33
CA GLN A 56 -7.02 7.29 -11.00
C GLN A 56 -7.15 7.53 -9.49
N LEU A 57 -7.57 6.51 -8.75
CA LEU A 57 -7.74 6.63 -7.29
C LEU A 57 -6.39 6.82 -6.59
N SER A 58 -5.33 6.16 -7.05
CA SER A 58 -3.98 6.38 -6.51
C SER A 58 -3.43 7.76 -6.86
N ASP A 59 -3.76 8.33 -8.03
CA ASP A 59 -3.42 9.71 -8.39
C ASP A 59 -4.09 10.71 -7.45
N GLN A 60 -5.36 10.45 -7.07
CA GLN A 60 -6.09 11.28 -6.11
C GLN A 60 -5.44 11.23 -4.72
N VAL A 61 -5.02 10.06 -4.26
CA VAL A 61 -4.27 9.94 -2.98
C VAL A 61 -2.95 10.71 -3.08
N ALA A 62 -2.18 10.53 -4.16
CA ALA A 62 -0.92 11.24 -4.37
C ALA A 62 -1.11 12.76 -4.35
N SER A 63 -2.10 13.25 -5.09
CA SER A 63 -2.46 14.68 -5.11
C SER A 63 -2.79 15.21 -3.71
N TYR A 64 -3.59 14.47 -2.95
CA TYR A 64 -3.94 14.89 -1.59
C TYR A 64 -2.71 15.01 -0.68
N LEU A 65 -1.84 14.00 -0.71
CA LEU A 65 -0.62 13.97 0.10
C LEU A 65 0.34 15.12 -0.25
N GLN A 66 0.47 15.43 -1.56
CA GLN A 66 1.33 16.52 -2.03
C GLN A 66 0.72 17.90 -1.82
N ASN A 67 -0.53 18.10 -2.21
CA ASN A 67 -1.13 19.43 -2.37
C ASN A 67 -1.92 19.90 -1.14
N VAL A 68 -2.52 18.97 -0.39
CA VAL A 68 -3.31 19.29 0.81
C VAL A 68 -2.49 19.11 2.07
N LEU A 69 -1.88 17.93 2.27
CA LEU A 69 -1.02 17.69 3.43
C LEU A 69 0.40 18.26 3.26
N LYS A 70 0.81 18.53 2.01
CA LYS A 70 2.12 19.10 1.66
C LYS A 70 3.29 18.31 2.24
N LEU A 71 3.19 16.98 2.19
CA LEU A 71 4.23 16.11 2.68
C LEU A 71 5.49 16.22 1.82
N PRO A 72 6.68 16.41 2.41
CA PRO A 72 7.92 16.49 1.66
C PRO A 72 8.30 15.12 1.09
N ARG A 73 9.03 15.10 -0.05
CA ARG A 73 9.58 13.87 -0.64
C ARG A 73 10.31 13.02 0.41
N GLY A 74 10.11 11.72 0.38
CA GLY A 74 10.71 10.76 1.31
C GLY A 74 10.06 10.71 2.70
N GLU A 75 8.97 11.47 2.94
CA GLU A 75 8.21 11.37 4.18
C GLU A 75 7.55 9.98 4.30
N ARG A 76 7.40 9.48 5.53
CA ARG A 76 6.90 8.14 5.81
C ARG A 76 5.41 8.19 6.10
N VAL A 77 4.67 7.33 5.40
CA VAL A 77 3.22 7.17 5.58
C VAL A 77 2.95 5.72 5.98
N ALA A 78 2.45 5.53 7.20
CA ALA A 78 2.07 4.21 7.69
C ALA A 78 0.73 3.78 7.09
N ILE A 79 0.60 2.49 6.78
CA ILE A 79 -0.67 1.87 6.36
C ILE A 79 -0.99 0.73 7.32
N MET A 80 -2.12 0.84 8.03
CA MET A 80 -2.58 -0.16 9.00
C MET A 80 -3.96 -0.68 8.58
N MET A 81 -3.98 -1.60 7.63
CA MET A 81 -5.19 -2.26 7.15
C MET A 81 -4.87 -3.62 6.52
N PRO A 82 -5.84 -4.56 6.47
CA PRO A 82 -5.68 -5.81 5.74
C PRO A 82 -5.80 -5.57 4.22
N ASN A 83 -5.69 -6.66 3.43
CA ASN A 83 -5.83 -6.65 1.97
C ASN A 83 -7.28 -6.32 1.56
N ILE A 84 -7.60 -5.05 1.50
CA ILE A 84 -8.87 -4.48 1.03
C ILE A 84 -8.60 -3.54 -0.14
N LEU A 85 -9.64 -3.15 -0.88
CA LEU A 85 -9.47 -2.32 -2.09
C LEU A 85 -8.75 -1.00 -1.85
N GLN A 86 -8.84 -0.44 -0.66
CA GLN A 86 -8.13 0.79 -0.28
C GLN A 86 -6.62 0.61 -0.14
N TYR A 87 -6.15 -0.62 0.15
CA TYR A 87 -4.74 -0.88 0.37
C TYR A 87 -3.89 -0.58 -0.88
N PRO A 88 -4.11 -1.20 -2.05
CA PRO A 88 -3.33 -0.89 -3.25
C PRO A 88 -3.46 0.57 -3.69
N ILE A 89 -4.64 1.19 -3.53
CA ILE A 89 -4.85 2.62 -3.82
C ILE A 89 -3.93 3.49 -2.95
N ALA A 90 -3.86 3.19 -1.64
CA ALA A 90 -3.02 3.92 -0.70
C ALA A 90 -1.54 3.71 -0.99
N VAL A 91 -1.09 2.45 -1.16
CA VAL A 91 0.31 2.11 -1.49
C VAL A 91 0.77 2.86 -2.74
N PHE A 92 0.03 2.72 -3.84
CA PHE A 92 0.43 3.34 -5.10
C PHE A 92 0.35 4.86 -5.04
N GLY A 93 -0.62 5.42 -4.31
CA GLY A 93 -0.72 6.87 -4.11
C GLY A 93 0.46 7.44 -3.31
N ILE A 94 0.89 6.76 -2.25
CA ILE A 94 2.07 7.13 -1.47
C ILE A 94 3.34 7.10 -2.34
N LEU A 95 3.55 6.00 -3.07
CA LEU A 95 4.72 5.86 -3.94
C LEU A 95 4.73 6.90 -5.08
N LYS A 96 3.58 7.16 -5.72
CA LYS A 96 3.45 8.20 -6.75
C LYS A 96 3.75 9.60 -6.23
N ALA A 97 3.41 9.86 -4.97
CA ALA A 97 3.74 11.13 -4.32
C ALA A 97 5.22 11.27 -3.95
N GLY A 98 6.05 10.26 -4.19
CA GLY A 98 7.47 10.24 -3.82
C GLY A 98 7.71 10.03 -2.33
N LEU A 99 6.79 9.33 -1.66
CA LEU A 99 6.79 9.07 -0.23
C LEU A 99 7.11 7.60 0.06
N VAL A 100 7.41 7.28 1.30
CA VAL A 100 7.80 5.93 1.74
C VAL A 100 6.63 5.26 2.44
N VAL A 101 6.28 4.05 2.01
CA VAL A 101 5.25 3.22 2.65
C VAL A 101 5.83 2.53 3.88
N VAL A 102 5.11 2.61 4.99
CA VAL A 102 5.41 1.85 6.21
C VAL A 102 4.28 0.86 6.46
N ASN A 103 4.45 -0.38 6.02
CA ASN A 103 3.45 -1.42 6.25
C ASN A 103 3.36 -1.74 7.73
N THR A 104 2.16 -1.62 8.29
CA THR A 104 1.90 -1.79 9.72
C THR A 104 0.88 -2.90 9.92
N ASN A 105 1.25 -3.93 10.68
CA ASN A 105 0.35 -5.05 10.96
C ASN A 105 -0.88 -4.55 11.73
N PRO A 106 -2.11 -4.73 11.20
CA PRO A 106 -3.34 -4.29 11.87
C PRO A 106 -3.61 -5.00 13.20
N LEU A 107 -2.96 -6.12 13.46
CA LEU A 107 -3.10 -6.89 14.69
C LEU A 107 -2.05 -6.53 15.76
N TYR A 108 -1.24 -5.52 15.55
CA TYR A 108 -0.28 -5.07 16.54
C TYR A 108 -0.95 -4.64 17.85
N THR A 109 -0.31 -5.01 18.95
CA THR A 109 -0.61 -4.44 20.26
C THR A 109 -0.27 -2.94 20.29
N PRO A 110 -0.84 -2.16 21.22
CA PRO A 110 -0.46 -0.74 21.36
C PRO A 110 1.05 -0.53 21.48
N ARG A 111 1.76 -1.40 22.21
CA ARG A 111 3.22 -1.29 22.39
C ARG A 111 3.99 -1.48 21.08
N GLU A 112 3.61 -2.46 20.28
CA GLU A 112 4.24 -2.73 18.98
C GLU A 112 3.95 -1.60 17.99
N LEU A 113 2.71 -1.10 17.97
CA LEU A 113 2.31 0.02 17.11
C LEU A 113 3.07 1.29 17.47
N GLU A 114 3.14 1.64 18.76
CA GLU A 114 3.89 2.79 19.26
C GLU A 114 5.36 2.71 18.87
N HIS A 115 5.96 1.54 19.07
CA HIS A 115 7.35 1.31 18.67
C HIS A 115 7.56 1.55 17.18
N GLN A 116 6.76 0.90 16.32
CA GLN A 116 6.93 1.02 14.87
C GLN A 116 6.71 2.44 14.37
N LEU A 117 5.69 3.14 14.86
CA LEU A 117 5.41 4.52 14.44
C LEU A 117 6.54 5.47 14.81
N ASN A 118 7.14 5.30 16.00
CA ASN A 118 8.27 6.12 16.45
C ASN A 118 9.56 5.76 15.73
N ASP A 119 9.88 4.48 15.58
CA ASP A 119 11.10 4.00 14.91
C ASP A 119 11.10 4.36 13.41
N SER A 120 9.97 4.19 12.73
CA SER A 120 9.83 4.59 11.32
C SER A 120 9.82 6.10 11.12
N GLY A 121 9.48 6.87 12.13
CA GLY A 121 9.26 8.32 12.05
C GLY A 121 8.06 8.68 11.16
N ALA A 122 7.05 7.82 11.05
CA ALA A 122 5.87 8.09 10.25
C ALA A 122 5.07 9.28 10.81
N SER A 123 4.89 10.34 10.00
CA SER A 123 4.11 11.51 10.36
C SER A 123 2.64 11.43 9.98
N THR A 124 2.30 10.46 9.14
CA THR A 124 0.95 10.21 8.62
C THR A 124 0.63 8.72 8.70
N ILE A 125 -0.61 8.39 9.07
CA ILE A 125 -1.09 7.01 9.04
C ILE A 125 -2.45 6.92 8.33
N ILE A 126 -2.59 5.89 7.48
CA ILE A 126 -3.86 5.48 6.89
C ILE A 126 -4.28 4.18 7.58
N VAL A 127 -5.37 4.24 8.33
CA VAL A 127 -5.81 3.11 9.17
C VAL A 127 -7.24 2.72 8.86
N LEU A 128 -7.53 1.41 8.85
CA LEU A 128 -8.92 0.94 8.82
C LEU A 128 -9.58 1.19 10.18
N GLU A 129 -10.81 1.71 10.18
CA GLU A 129 -11.53 2.12 11.40
C GLU A 129 -11.63 1.03 12.48
N ASN A 130 -11.54 -0.25 12.07
CA ASN A 130 -11.56 -1.40 12.99
C ASN A 130 -10.38 -1.40 13.97
N PHE A 131 -9.29 -0.72 13.63
CA PHE A 131 -8.04 -0.66 14.41
C PHE A 131 -7.76 0.74 14.96
N ALA A 132 -8.66 1.69 14.72
CA ALA A 132 -8.50 3.09 15.12
C ALA A 132 -8.43 3.25 16.66
N ASN A 133 -9.10 2.40 17.42
CA ASN A 133 -9.02 2.40 18.88
C ASN A 133 -7.61 2.06 19.39
N THR A 134 -6.90 1.11 18.75
CA THR A 134 -5.52 0.79 19.10
C THR A 134 -4.59 1.96 18.79
N LEU A 135 -4.81 2.63 17.64
CA LEU A 135 -4.07 3.83 17.26
C LEU A 135 -4.31 4.97 18.25
N GLU A 136 -5.56 5.23 18.65
CA GLU A 136 -5.92 6.28 19.61
C GLU A 136 -5.10 6.20 20.89
N LEU A 137 -4.92 4.99 21.42
CA LEU A 137 -4.17 4.75 22.67
C LEU A 137 -2.70 5.18 22.59
N VAL A 138 -2.11 5.17 21.40
CA VAL A 138 -0.68 5.43 21.21
C VAL A 138 -0.38 6.79 20.59
N LEU A 139 -1.34 7.41 19.91
CA LEU A 139 -1.15 8.71 19.22
C LEU A 139 -0.44 9.77 20.06
N PRO A 140 -0.80 10.00 21.35
CA PRO A 140 -0.12 11.02 22.16
C PRO A 140 1.37 10.78 22.41
N ARG A 141 1.85 9.56 22.13
CA ARG A 141 3.25 9.15 22.33
C ARG A 141 3.98 8.89 21.01
N THR A 142 3.39 9.32 19.88
CA THR A 142 3.96 9.17 18.55
C THR A 142 4.18 10.52 17.86
N GLN A 143 4.89 10.48 16.72
CA GLN A 143 5.12 11.67 15.89
C GLN A 143 4.06 11.86 14.81
N VAL A 144 2.99 11.03 14.82
CA VAL A 144 1.91 11.07 13.83
C VAL A 144 1.13 12.37 13.97
N LYS A 145 1.07 13.14 12.88
CA LYS A 145 0.35 14.41 12.77
C LYS A 145 -0.98 14.27 12.01
N ASN A 146 -1.02 13.36 11.02
CA ASN A 146 -2.17 13.18 10.16
C ASN A 146 -2.70 11.76 10.29
N VAL A 147 -3.99 11.64 10.60
CA VAL A 147 -4.68 10.33 10.65
C VAL A 147 -5.76 10.29 9.59
N ILE A 148 -5.64 9.35 8.67
CA ILE A 148 -6.62 9.08 7.62
C ILE A 148 -7.35 7.79 7.97
N ILE A 149 -8.68 7.87 8.12
CA ILE A 149 -9.53 6.72 8.47
C ILE A 149 -10.20 6.16 7.23
N ALA A 150 -9.88 4.94 6.88
CA ALA A 150 -10.59 4.16 5.87
C ALA A 150 -11.70 3.34 6.52
N LYS A 151 -12.81 3.15 5.82
CA LYS A 151 -13.91 2.27 6.24
C LYS A 151 -14.07 1.16 5.21
N MET A 152 -14.43 -0.03 5.67
CA MET A 152 -14.60 -1.20 4.81
C MET A 152 -15.49 -0.91 3.59
N GLY A 153 -16.59 -0.16 3.79
CA GLY A 153 -17.55 0.17 2.74
C GLY A 153 -17.16 1.32 1.82
N ASP A 154 -15.98 1.94 1.97
CA ASP A 154 -15.65 3.16 1.21
C ASP A 154 -15.62 2.96 -0.30
N MET A 155 -15.21 1.78 -0.79
CA MET A 155 -15.14 1.46 -2.22
C MET A 155 -16.44 0.88 -2.80
N PHE A 156 -17.50 0.72 -2.00
CA PHE A 156 -18.75 0.06 -2.41
C PHE A 156 -19.88 1.05 -2.80
N GLY A 157 -19.53 2.31 -3.06
CA GLY A 157 -20.48 3.38 -3.35
C GLY A 157 -21.23 3.88 -2.09
N THR A 158 -22.20 4.77 -2.29
CA THR A 158 -22.87 5.44 -1.16
C THR A 158 -23.82 4.51 -0.40
N ILE A 159 -24.70 3.79 -1.10
CA ILE A 159 -25.75 2.98 -0.48
C ILE A 159 -25.17 1.69 0.09
N LYS A 160 -24.56 0.83 -0.74
CA LYS A 160 -23.97 -0.44 -0.28
C LYS A 160 -22.89 -0.21 0.76
N GLY A 161 -22.01 0.77 0.53
CA GLY A 161 -20.95 1.11 1.49
C GLY A 161 -21.50 1.64 2.79
N GLY A 162 -22.57 2.45 2.77
CA GLY A 162 -23.25 2.92 3.98
C GLY A 162 -23.85 1.79 4.78
N ILE A 163 -24.57 0.88 4.13
CA ILE A 163 -25.16 -0.32 4.77
C ILE A 163 -24.06 -1.20 5.37
N MET A 164 -22.99 -1.47 4.61
CA MET A 164 -21.86 -2.28 5.08
C MET A 164 -21.22 -1.68 6.35
N ASN A 165 -20.92 -0.39 6.34
CA ASN A 165 -20.34 0.30 7.49
C ASN A 165 -21.27 0.28 8.70
N PHE A 166 -22.58 0.47 8.48
CA PHE A 166 -23.59 0.37 9.55
C PHE A 166 -23.63 -1.03 10.17
N VAL A 167 -23.71 -2.07 9.33
CA VAL A 167 -23.74 -3.47 9.79
C VAL A 167 -22.48 -3.81 10.56
N LEU A 168 -21.29 -3.46 10.07
CA LEU A 168 -20.02 -3.75 10.74
C LEU A 168 -19.92 -3.05 12.10
N ARG A 169 -20.37 -1.78 12.18
CA ARG A 169 -20.27 -1.00 13.40
C ARG A 169 -21.34 -1.37 14.44
N HIS A 170 -22.60 -1.44 14.02
CA HIS A 170 -23.73 -1.53 14.96
C HIS A 170 -24.27 -2.94 15.16
N ILE A 171 -24.24 -3.80 14.13
CA ILE A 171 -24.76 -5.18 14.21
C ILE A 171 -23.64 -6.16 14.57
N LYS A 172 -22.54 -6.15 13.81
CA LYS A 172 -21.40 -7.05 14.03
C LYS A 172 -20.47 -6.59 15.14
N LYS A 173 -20.55 -5.32 15.54
CA LYS A 173 -19.70 -4.71 16.58
C LYS A 173 -18.20 -4.90 16.33
N MET A 174 -17.79 -4.93 15.05
CA MET A 174 -16.40 -5.14 14.64
C MET A 174 -15.58 -3.84 14.63
N VAL A 175 -16.20 -2.71 14.92
CA VAL A 175 -15.55 -1.42 15.03
C VAL A 175 -15.66 -0.94 16.48
N PRO A 176 -14.62 -1.10 17.31
CA PRO A 176 -14.57 -0.54 18.65
C PRO A 176 -14.73 0.97 18.63
N GLY A 177 -15.28 1.55 19.72
CA GLY A 177 -15.38 2.99 19.85
C GLY A 177 -13.98 3.64 19.86
N TYR A 178 -13.85 4.75 19.15
CA TYR A 178 -12.63 5.57 19.14
C TYR A 178 -12.99 7.05 18.97
N HIS A 179 -12.11 7.92 19.45
CA HIS A 179 -12.21 9.36 19.27
C HIS A 179 -10.84 9.94 18.90
N ILE A 180 -10.60 10.14 17.61
CA ILE A 180 -9.37 10.75 17.09
C ILE A 180 -9.74 12.13 16.52
N ALA A 181 -9.29 13.17 17.21
CA ALA A 181 -9.55 14.54 16.77
C ALA A 181 -8.93 14.79 15.39
N ASN A 182 -9.65 15.53 14.54
CA ASN A 182 -9.21 15.88 13.19
C ASN A 182 -8.89 14.69 12.26
N ALA A 183 -9.41 13.49 12.55
CA ALA A 183 -9.27 12.36 11.66
C ALA A 183 -9.93 12.63 10.29
N ILE A 184 -9.20 12.32 9.22
CA ILE A 184 -9.58 12.62 7.85
C ILE A 184 -10.22 11.36 7.24
N PRO A 185 -11.48 11.40 6.77
CA PRO A 185 -12.07 10.26 6.08
C PRO A 185 -11.35 9.94 4.76
N PHE A 186 -11.08 8.68 4.45
CA PHE A 186 -10.41 8.28 3.20
C PHE A 186 -11.18 8.76 1.96
N LYS A 187 -12.52 8.75 1.98
CA LYS A 187 -13.34 9.33 0.91
C LYS A 187 -13.09 10.83 0.70
N GLN A 188 -12.79 11.56 1.77
CA GLN A 188 -12.44 12.98 1.68
C GLN A 188 -11.06 13.15 1.02
N VAL A 189 -10.10 12.27 1.32
CA VAL A 189 -8.79 12.25 0.64
C VAL A 189 -8.99 12.12 -0.86
N LEU A 190 -9.76 11.14 -1.32
CA LEU A 190 -10.07 10.95 -2.73
C LEU A 190 -10.78 12.17 -3.33
N ALA A 191 -11.84 12.66 -2.69
CA ALA A 191 -12.62 13.79 -3.20
C ALA A 191 -11.83 15.11 -3.28
N GLN A 192 -10.93 15.35 -2.34
CA GLN A 192 -10.08 16.55 -2.38
C GLN A 192 -8.91 16.38 -3.34
N GLY A 193 -8.29 15.19 -3.39
CA GLY A 193 -7.23 14.91 -4.34
C GLY A 193 -7.68 14.95 -5.81
N ALA A 194 -8.95 14.65 -6.08
CA ALA A 194 -9.52 14.78 -7.42
C ALA A 194 -9.61 16.23 -7.95
N LYS A 195 -9.48 17.24 -7.08
CA LYS A 195 -9.64 18.65 -7.47
C LYS A 195 -8.45 19.23 -8.21
N GLN A 196 -7.31 18.62 -8.09
CA GLN A 196 -6.06 19.04 -8.77
C GLN A 196 -5.17 17.82 -9.05
N PRO A 197 -4.37 17.84 -10.14
CA PRO A 197 -3.47 16.74 -10.43
C PRO A 197 -2.33 16.68 -9.40
N PHE A 198 -1.78 15.48 -9.18
CA PHE A 198 -0.49 15.36 -8.51
C PHE A 198 0.65 15.71 -9.46
N THR A 199 1.79 16.11 -8.91
CA THR A 199 3.00 16.35 -9.67
C THR A 199 3.83 15.07 -9.70
N PRO A 200 4.08 14.45 -10.88
CA PRO A 200 4.94 13.29 -10.98
C PRO A 200 6.33 13.56 -10.38
N VAL A 201 6.81 12.62 -9.59
CA VAL A 201 8.12 12.71 -8.94
C VAL A 201 9.13 11.89 -9.75
N ASP A 202 10.29 12.49 -10.04
CA ASP A 202 11.40 11.76 -10.68
C ASP A 202 12.05 10.82 -9.67
N LEU A 203 11.56 9.56 -9.65
CA LEU A 203 12.01 8.50 -8.77
C LEU A 203 13.17 7.73 -9.42
N THR A 204 14.11 7.34 -8.59
CA THR A 204 15.24 6.50 -8.96
C THR A 204 15.15 5.13 -8.28
N ARG A 205 16.01 4.21 -8.68
CA ARG A 205 16.08 2.87 -8.08
C ARG A 205 16.57 2.90 -6.63
N GLU A 206 17.31 3.92 -6.25
CA GLU A 206 17.91 4.14 -4.94
C GLU A 206 16.95 4.78 -3.94
N ASP A 207 15.87 5.43 -4.42
CA ASP A 207 14.86 6.00 -3.55
C ASP A 207 14.17 4.90 -2.73
N LEU A 208 13.92 5.20 -1.45
CA LEU A 208 13.17 4.29 -0.58
C LEU A 208 11.73 4.18 -1.02
N ALA A 209 11.24 2.95 -1.15
CA ALA A 209 9.84 2.64 -1.43
C ALA A 209 9.11 2.19 -0.17
N PHE A 210 9.74 1.28 0.62
CA PHE A 210 9.10 0.71 1.81
C PHE A 210 10.05 0.68 3.01
N LEU A 211 9.47 0.84 4.20
CA LEU A 211 10.01 0.32 5.44
C LEU A 211 9.17 -0.91 5.83
N GLN A 212 9.74 -2.09 5.64
CA GLN A 212 9.08 -3.35 5.91
C GLN A 212 9.54 -3.92 7.24
N TYR A 213 8.66 -3.89 8.24
CA TYR A 213 8.98 -4.41 9.57
C TYR A 213 8.85 -5.93 9.60
N THR A 214 9.89 -6.57 10.12
CA THR A 214 9.89 -8.02 10.32
C THR A 214 9.92 -8.32 11.82
N GLY A 215 9.12 -9.29 12.25
CA GLY A 215 9.21 -9.85 13.60
C GLY A 215 10.52 -10.59 13.74
N GLY A 216 11.48 -10.02 14.45
CA GLY A 216 12.72 -10.71 14.81
C GLY A 216 12.43 -11.82 15.83
N THR A 217 13.09 -12.97 15.69
CA THR A 217 12.99 -14.10 16.63
C THR A 217 13.56 -13.77 18.01
N THR A 218 14.28 -12.65 18.16
CA THR A 218 15.08 -12.33 19.35
C THR A 218 14.95 -10.91 19.87
N GLY A 219 13.99 -10.11 19.42
CA GLY A 219 13.95 -8.71 19.87
C GLY A 219 12.86 -7.84 19.22
N VAL A 220 13.04 -6.56 19.37
CA VAL A 220 12.16 -5.51 18.84
C VAL A 220 12.16 -5.58 17.30
N ALA A 221 10.99 -5.47 16.68
CA ALA A 221 10.85 -5.47 15.23
C ALA A 221 11.70 -4.35 14.59
N LYS A 222 12.39 -4.68 13.50
CA LYS A 222 13.23 -3.76 12.74
C LYS A 222 12.67 -3.55 11.34
N GLY A 223 12.73 -2.31 10.85
CA GLY A 223 12.28 -1.95 9.51
C GLY A 223 13.37 -2.17 8.47
N ALA A 224 13.20 -3.14 7.58
CA ALA A 224 14.06 -3.29 6.40
C ALA A 224 13.79 -2.14 5.43
N MET A 225 14.83 -1.45 5.01
CA MET A 225 14.79 -0.35 4.04
C MET A 225 14.79 -0.95 2.62
N LEU A 226 13.65 -0.95 1.96
CA LEU A 226 13.51 -1.48 0.62
C LEU A 226 13.41 -0.33 -0.39
N THR A 227 14.36 -0.26 -1.31
CA THR A 227 14.34 0.73 -2.39
C THR A 227 13.40 0.30 -3.52
N HIS A 228 13.04 1.24 -4.40
CA HIS A 228 12.32 0.92 -5.63
C HIS A 228 13.07 -0.14 -6.46
N GLY A 229 14.39 -0.06 -6.51
CA GLY A 229 15.23 -1.03 -7.21
C GLY A 229 15.16 -2.44 -6.61
N ASN A 230 15.09 -2.58 -5.28
CA ASN A 230 14.95 -3.88 -4.63
C ASN A 230 13.62 -4.54 -5.01
N ILE A 231 12.52 -3.80 -4.93
CA ILE A 231 11.19 -4.30 -5.28
C ILE A 231 11.10 -4.67 -6.76
N CYS A 232 11.56 -3.78 -7.66
CA CYS A 232 11.56 -4.05 -9.10
C CYS A 232 12.41 -5.29 -9.45
N ALA A 233 13.59 -5.44 -8.85
CA ALA A 233 14.42 -6.61 -9.08
C ALA A 233 13.75 -7.90 -8.60
N ASN A 234 13.15 -7.90 -7.42
CA ASN A 234 12.40 -9.05 -6.90
C ASN A 234 11.23 -9.43 -7.79
N MET A 235 10.44 -8.44 -8.25
CA MET A 235 9.32 -8.67 -9.19
C MET A 235 9.81 -9.25 -10.53
N LEU A 236 10.89 -8.74 -11.09
CA LEU A 236 11.47 -9.24 -12.35
C LEU A 236 12.00 -10.66 -12.18
N GLN A 237 12.65 -10.98 -11.05
CA GLN A 237 13.10 -12.33 -10.74
C GLN A 237 11.91 -13.30 -10.64
N GLY A 238 10.89 -12.97 -9.86
CA GLY A 238 9.68 -13.79 -9.76
C GLY A 238 8.98 -13.95 -11.12
N GLY A 239 8.87 -12.86 -11.88
CA GLY A 239 8.29 -12.86 -13.22
C GLY A 239 9.05 -13.79 -14.18
N GLU A 240 10.38 -13.85 -14.10
CA GLU A 240 11.21 -14.73 -14.94
C GLU A 240 10.88 -16.22 -14.73
N TRP A 241 10.63 -16.62 -13.49
CA TRP A 241 10.28 -18.00 -13.13
C TRP A 241 8.86 -18.42 -13.56
N ILE A 242 7.93 -17.48 -13.64
CA ILE A 242 6.53 -17.79 -13.91
C ILE A 242 6.08 -17.42 -15.33
N LYS A 243 6.87 -16.64 -16.10
CA LYS A 243 6.47 -16.11 -17.42
C LYS A 243 6.03 -17.17 -18.43
N HIS A 244 6.59 -18.39 -18.35
CA HIS A 244 6.24 -19.49 -19.24
C HIS A 244 4.95 -20.24 -18.83
N LYS A 245 4.47 -19.97 -17.60
CA LYS A 245 3.30 -20.62 -16.99
C LYS A 245 2.08 -19.71 -16.97
N LEU A 246 2.26 -18.43 -17.27
CA LEU A 246 1.22 -17.41 -17.17
C LEU A 246 0.97 -16.73 -18.52
N THR A 247 -0.29 -16.41 -18.77
CA THR A 247 -0.68 -15.56 -19.89
C THR A 247 -0.96 -14.14 -19.39
N PRO A 248 -0.16 -13.14 -19.79
CA PRO A 248 -0.33 -11.77 -19.29
C PRO A 248 -1.77 -11.26 -19.42
N GLY A 249 -2.32 -10.75 -18.35
CA GLY A 249 -3.68 -10.20 -18.30
C GLY A 249 -4.81 -11.23 -18.17
N GLN A 250 -4.52 -12.52 -18.02
CA GLN A 250 -5.53 -13.58 -17.86
C GLN A 250 -5.51 -14.27 -16.49
N GLU A 251 -4.45 -14.02 -15.72
CA GLU A 251 -4.25 -14.73 -14.46
C GLU A 251 -4.92 -14.02 -13.27
N THR A 252 -5.43 -14.82 -12.36
CA THR A 252 -5.98 -14.34 -11.08
C THR A 252 -5.17 -14.93 -9.94
N VAL A 253 -4.68 -14.08 -9.05
CA VAL A 253 -3.89 -14.46 -7.88
C VAL A 253 -4.69 -14.15 -6.61
N ILE A 254 -4.74 -15.11 -5.68
CA ILE A 254 -5.34 -14.91 -4.36
C ILE A 254 -4.30 -14.27 -3.44
N ALA A 255 -4.54 -13.03 -3.05
CA ALA A 255 -3.70 -12.29 -2.09
C ALA A 255 -4.12 -12.66 -0.65
N ALA A 256 -3.85 -13.90 -0.22
CA ALA A 256 -4.21 -14.40 1.10
C ALA A 256 -3.25 -13.91 2.20
N LEU A 257 -1.99 -13.69 1.86
CA LEU A 257 -0.99 -13.17 2.79
C LEU A 257 -1.06 -11.64 2.87
N PRO A 258 -0.71 -11.02 4.00
CA PRO A 258 -0.57 -9.57 4.09
C PRO A 258 0.39 -9.05 3.00
N MET A 259 -0.09 -8.07 2.24
CA MET A 259 0.72 -7.39 1.20
C MET A 259 1.60 -6.32 1.82
#